data_b474dce9a65854d6587f8cbc64449229
#
_entry.id   b474dce9a65854d6587f8cbc64449229
#
_cell.length_a   1.000
_cell.length_b   1.000
_cell.length_c   1.000
_cell.angle_alpha   90.00
_cell.angle_beta   90.00
_cell.angle_gamma   90.00
#
_symmetry.space_group_name_H-M   'P 1'
#
loop_
_entity.id
_entity.type
_entity.pdbx_description
1 polymer ?
#
loop_
_entity_poly.entity_id
_entity_poly.type
_entity_poly.pdbx_seq_one_letter_code
_entity_poly.pdbx_strand_id
1 'polypeptide(L)' 'MANLEITLKRSIIGRPQNQRDTVKALGLKKINSTVVKPANEAIVGMVKTISHLVDVKEV' A
#
# COMPACT_ATOMS: atom_id res chain seq x y z
N MET A 1 -0.52 -14.08 12.66
CA MET A 1 -1.27 -14.21 11.44
C MET A 1 -0.73 -13.32 10.36
N ALA A 2 -0.77 -13.79 9.17
CA ALA A 2 0.01 -13.21 8.11
C ALA A 2 -0.81 -12.28 7.21
N ASN A 3 -1.50 -11.33 7.81
CA ASN A 3 -2.22 -10.30 7.05
C ASN A 3 -1.68 -8.93 7.39
N LEU A 4 -1.71 -8.04 6.40
CA LEU A 4 -1.26 -6.67 6.56
C LEU A 4 -2.43 -5.72 6.29
N GLU A 5 -2.67 -4.83 7.22
CA GLU A 5 -3.62 -3.73 7.02
C GLU A 5 -2.83 -2.54 6.50
N ILE A 6 -3.15 -2.10 5.31
CA ILE A 6 -2.42 -1.05 4.61
C ILE A 6 -3.33 0.15 4.46
N THR A 7 -2.91 1.29 4.97
CA THR A 7 -3.66 2.54 4.90
C THR A 7 -2.86 3.57 4.13
N LEU A 8 -3.48 4.17 3.12
CA LEU A 8 -2.82 5.22 2.34
C LEU A 8 -2.84 6.51 3.15
N LYS A 9 -1.66 7.01 3.50
CA LYS A 9 -1.51 8.21 4.32
C LYS A 9 -1.16 9.45 3.52
N ARG A 10 -0.51 9.29 2.37
CA ARG A 10 -0.07 10.41 1.56
C ARG A 10 -0.65 10.34 0.17
N SER A 11 -0.88 11.50 -0.44
CA SER A 11 -1.35 11.58 -1.81
C SER A 11 -0.35 10.96 -2.78
N ILE A 12 -0.86 10.31 -3.82
CA ILE A 12 -0.04 9.78 -4.91
C ILE A 12 0.16 10.79 -6.02
N ILE A 13 -0.45 11.95 -5.90
CA ILE A 13 -0.31 13.01 -6.92
C ILE A 13 1.14 13.50 -6.91
N GLY A 14 1.75 13.52 -8.10
CA GLY A 14 3.15 13.93 -8.23
C GLY A 14 4.15 12.82 -7.95
N ARG A 15 3.71 11.61 -7.66
CA ARG A 15 4.59 10.48 -7.44
C ARG A 15 4.89 9.76 -8.77
N PRO A 16 6.02 9.03 -8.84
CA PRO A 16 6.33 8.25 -10.04
C PRO A 16 5.22 7.27 -10.39
N GLN A 17 5.10 6.95 -11.67
CA GLN A 17 4.02 6.09 -12.16
C GLN A 17 4.06 4.70 -11.51
N ASN A 18 5.25 4.14 -11.30
CA ASN A 18 5.35 2.82 -10.67
C ASN A 18 4.76 2.80 -9.26
N GLN A 19 4.93 3.88 -8.51
CA GLN A 19 4.35 3.98 -7.17
C GLN A 19 2.83 4.10 -7.24
N ARG A 20 2.32 4.90 -8.17
CA ARG A 20 0.88 5.04 -8.35
C ARG A 20 0.24 3.72 -8.78
N ASP A 21 0.90 3.00 -9.67
CA ASP A 21 0.43 1.68 -10.12
C ASP A 21 0.41 0.69 -8.95
N THR A 22 1.42 0.73 -8.09
CA THR A 22 1.48 -0.14 -6.93
C THR A 22 0.34 0.14 -5.96
N VAL A 23 0.05 1.41 -5.71
CA VAL A 23 -1.07 1.81 -4.85
C VAL A 23 -2.39 1.29 -5.43
N LYS A 24 -2.58 1.44 -6.73
CA LYS A 24 -3.79 0.94 -7.40
C LYS A 24 -3.89 -0.58 -7.32
N ALA A 25 -2.77 -1.26 -7.49
CA ALA A 25 -2.74 -2.72 -7.42
C ALA A 25 -3.13 -3.24 -6.04
N LEU A 26 -2.81 -2.48 -5.01
CA LEU A 26 -3.21 -2.81 -3.65
C LEU A 26 -4.68 -2.51 -3.37
N GLY A 27 -5.33 -1.75 -4.23
CA GLY A 27 -6.73 -1.38 -4.07
C GLY A 27 -6.96 -0.09 -3.30
N LEU A 28 -5.89 0.66 -3.03
CA LEU A 28 -6.01 1.96 -2.37
C LEU A 28 -6.38 3.00 -3.41
N LYS A 29 -7.42 3.77 -3.14
CA LYS A 29 -7.93 4.73 -4.12
C LYS A 29 -7.68 6.18 -3.75
N LYS A 30 -7.69 6.49 -2.48
CA LYS A 30 -7.50 7.85 -2.00
C LYS A 30 -6.90 7.84 -0.60
N ILE A 31 -6.53 9.01 -0.11
CA ILE A 31 -5.97 9.15 1.23
C ILE A 31 -6.93 8.56 2.26
N ASN A 32 -6.38 7.86 3.23
CA ASN A 32 -7.10 7.18 4.29
C ASN A 32 -7.85 5.92 3.86
N SER A 33 -7.69 5.49 2.61
CA SER A 33 -8.19 4.18 2.19
C SER A 33 -7.42 3.09 2.90
N THR A 34 -8.11 2.06 3.36
CA THR A 34 -7.51 0.94 4.08
C THR A 34 -7.88 -0.36 3.39
N VAL A 35 -6.90 -1.22 3.22
CA VAL A 35 -7.12 -2.57 2.70
C VAL A 35 -6.39 -3.57 3.56
N VAL A 36 -6.89 -4.80 3.59
CA VAL A 36 -6.23 -5.91 4.27
C VAL A 36 -5.82 -6.90 3.20
N LYS A 37 -4.54 -7.24 3.19
CA LYS A 37 -3.97 -8.17 2.21
C LYS A 37 -3.14 -9.22 2.92
N PRO A 38 -3.02 -10.42 2.35
CA PRO A 38 -2.13 -11.43 2.93
C PRO A 38 -0.68 -10.99 2.83
N ALA A 39 0.11 -11.32 3.84
CA ALA A 39 1.52 -10.93 3.89
C ALA A 39 2.37 -11.93 3.09
N ASN A 40 2.20 -11.95 1.78
CA ASN A 40 3.04 -12.77 0.91
C ASN A 40 4.13 -11.92 0.27
N GLU A 41 5.06 -12.56 -0.44
CA GLU A 41 6.20 -11.86 -1.04
C GLU A 41 5.78 -10.74 -1.97
N ALA A 42 4.75 -10.95 -2.78
CA ALA A 42 4.29 -9.94 -3.71
C ALA A 42 3.78 -8.71 -2.97
N ILE A 43 2.95 -8.92 -1.96
CA ILE A 43 2.38 -7.81 -1.19
C ILE A 43 3.47 -7.09 -0.38
N VAL A 44 4.37 -7.83 0.23
CA VAL A 44 5.48 -7.22 0.98
C VAL A 44 6.35 -6.38 0.07
N GLY A 45 6.65 -6.86 -1.14
CA GLY A 45 7.42 -6.12 -2.12
C GLY A 45 6.72 -4.83 -2.55
N MET A 46 5.43 -4.89 -2.80
CA MET A 46 4.63 -3.72 -3.16
C MET A 46 4.62 -2.69 -2.03
N VAL A 47 4.43 -3.14 -0.81
CA VAL A 47 4.43 -2.26 0.36
C VAL A 47 5.78 -1.58 0.52
N LYS A 48 6.88 -2.29 0.33
CA LYS A 48 8.21 -1.70 0.42
C LYS A 48 8.41 -0.58 -0.60
N THR A 49 7.87 -0.74 -1.79
CA THR A 49 7.96 0.27 -2.85
C THR A 49 7.29 1.58 -2.44
N ILE A 50 6.21 1.50 -1.68
CA ILE A 50 5.42 2.66 -1.30
C ILE A 50 5.36 2.87 0.22
N SER A 51 6.32 2.32 0.96
CA SER A 51 6.28 2.38 2.43
C SER A 51 6.22 3.82 2.97
N HIS A 52 6.78 4.77 2.22
CA HIS A 52 6.73 6.19 2.60
C HIS A 52 5.37 6.84 2.35
N LEU A 53 4.47 6.14 1.66
CA LEU A 53 3.14 6.66 1.34
C LEU A 53 2.04 6.03 2.18
N VAL A 54 2.31 4.89 2.77
CA VAL A 54 1.30 4.10 3.46
C VAL A 54 1.74 3.77 4.87
N ASP A 55 0.76 3.45 5.70
CA ASP A 55 0.98 2.91 7.02
C ASP A 55 0.58 1.45 7.00
N VAL A 56 1.40 0.58 7.55
CA VAL A 56 1.17 -0.85 7.50
C VAL A 56 1.12 -1.41 8.91
N LYS A 57 0.11 -2.22 9.14
CA LYS A 57 -0.10 -2.84 10.43
C LYS A 57 -0.33 -4.32 10.23
N GLU A 58 0.32 -5.12 11.05
CA GLU A 58 0.07 -6.57 11.01
C GLU A 58 -1.20 -6.90 11.82
N VAL A 59 -2.09 -7.65 11.22
CA VAL A 59 -3.34 -8.04 11.85
C VAL A 59 -3.57 -9.53 11.78
#